data_3e74426b2befe6e757a7c32ca69955ff
#
_entry.id   3e74426b2befe6e757a7c32ca69955ff
#
_cell.length_a   1.000
_cell.length_b   1.000
_cell.length_c   1.000
_cell.angle_alpha   90.00
_cell.angle_beta   90.00
_cell.angle_gamma   90.00
#
_symmetry.space_group_name_H-M   'P 1'
#
loop_
_entity.id
_entity.type
_entity.pdbx_description
1 polymer ?
#
loop_
_entity_poly.entity_id
_entity_poly.type
_entity_poly.pdbx_seq_one_letter_code
_entity_poly.pdbx_strand_id
1 'polypeptide(L)'
;MAQNTDPRLQNQVIYSVYVRNHTPEGTFRAVIPDLDRIKSLGTDIVWFLPIHPIGEAGKKGSLGCPYANRDYRTVNPAYGTMEDFQALVDAIHARDMKCMIDVVYNHTSPDSVLFQEHPEFFYHGPDGRPGNKMGDWSDVIDLDYSHPGLWDYLVETLVGWARIVDGFRCDVASFVPLKFWERARAEVAKVNPDCVWLAETVHLGFGCLARRNGIPSTLDYDAYAAFDLEYEYDIREVFDKYLQGKIALSHYLDMLNYQEGAYPAGYNKLRFLENHDQPRIASYLWTEAALKNYTAMLYFLKGTTLLYAGQEFENDHLPSLFEKEPIDRQTGRDLTPLLQRLAAVKRDFGSQDWFRAEADDENDIALLQRGGEGKRFLGVFSLKAKSAEVKVDARDGQYENLIDGETVTVRDGKLSCGGKPIILRVE
;
A
#
# COMPACT_ATOMS: atom_id res chain seq x y z
N MET A 1 -10.11 8.27 14.15
CA MET A 1 -10.20 8.27 12.68
C MET A 1 -10.34 9.69 12.18
N ALA A 2 -9.74 9.99 11.06
CA ALA A 2 -9.94 11.26 10.38
C ALA A 2 -11.43 11.48 10.05
N GLN A 3 -11.85 12.75 10.07
CA GLN A 3 -13.22 13.08 9.70
C GLN A 3 -13.44 12.77 8.21
N ASN A 4 -14.62 12.26 7.88
CA ASN A 4 -15.02 11.91 6.50
C ASN A 4 -14.26 10.75 5.86
N THR A 5 -13.62 9.86 6.64
CA THR A 5 -13.07 8.62 6.09
C THR A 5 -14.20 7.75 5.53
N ASP A 6 -14.09 7.38 4.26
CA ASP A 6 -15.05 6.49 3.61
C ASP A 6 -14.83 5.04 4.08
N PRO A 7 -15.79 4.41 4.79
CA PRO A 7 -15.64 3.03 5.28
C PRO A 7 -15.50 2.02 4.13
N ARG A 8 -15.94 2.34 2.92
CA ARG A 8 -15.81 1.48 1.74
C ARG A 8 -14.37 1.26 1.31
N LEU A 9 -13.43 2.14 1.72
CA LEU A 9 -11.99 1.98 1.45
C LEU A 9 -11.45 0.62 1.91
N GLN A 10 -11.97 0.05 3.00
CA GLN A 10 -11.54 -1.26 3.51
C GLN A 10 -11.73 -2.42 2.52
N ASN A 11 -12.62 -2.28 1.54
CA ASN A 11 -12.89 -3.30 0.54
C ASN A 11 -12.37 -2.92 -0.85
N GLN A 12 -11.61 -1.83 -0.97
CA GLN A 12 -11.04 -1.37 -2.23
C GLN A 12 -9.69 -2.02 -2.52
N VAL A 13 -9.31 -1.95 -3.79
CA VAL A 13 -8.03 -2.41 -4.31
C VAL A 13 -7.28 -1.21 -4.90
N ILE A 14 -6.07 -0.98 -4.40
CA ILE A 14 -5.12 -0.01 -4.96
C ILE A 14 -4.14 -0.76 -5.86
N TYR A 15 -3.90 -0.24 -7.06
CA TYR A 15 -2.87 -0.73 -7.98
C TYR A 15 -1.75 0.31 -8.08
N SER A 16 -0.55 -0.05 -7.64
CA SER A 16 0.60 0.86 -7.60
C SER A 16 1.42 0.78 -8.88
N VAL A 17 1.71 1.93 -9.47
CA VAL A 17 2.40 2.09 -10.75
C VAL A 17 3.64 2.97 -10.59
N TYR A 18 4.81 2.46 -10.97
CA TYR A 18 5.97 3.29 -11.24
C TYR A 18 6.02 3.60 -12.73
N VAL A 19 5.73 4.84 -13.13
CA VAL A 19 5.60 5.24 -14.55
C VAL A 19 6.81 4.83 -15.38
N ARG A 20 8.03 5.07 -14.87
CA ARG A 20 9.29 4.71 -15.53
C ARG A 20 9.36 3.25 -15.97
N ASN A 21 8.84 2.35 -15.12
CA ASN A 21 8.99 0.90 -15.25
C ASN A 21 7.70 0.18 -15.71
N HIS A 22 6.58 0.91 -15.84
CA HIS A 22 5.30 0.29 -16.16
C HIS A 22 5.24 -0.23 -17.60
N THR A 23 5.84 0.53 -18.52
CA THR A 23 5.93 0.16 -19.94
C THR A 23 7.37 0.40 -20.46
N PRO A 24 7.73 -0.17 -21.62
CA PRO A 24 9.02 0.13 -22.26
C PRO A 24 9.24 1.62 -22.52
N GLU A 25 8.18 2.38 -22.82
CA GLU A 25 8.24 3.83 -23.06
C GLU A 25 8.45 4.59 -21.74
N GLY A 26 7.80 4.16 -20.65
CA GLY A 26 7.88 4.77 -19.33
C GLY A 26 7.28 6.17 -19.27
N THR A 27 6.14 6.39 -19.93
CA THR A 27 5.47 7.70 -20.02
C THR A 27 4.02 7.63 -19.56
N PHE A 28 3.43 8.77 -19.18
CA PHE A 28 2.01 8.87 -18.80
C PHE A 28 1.09 8.35 -19.89
N ARG A 29 1.35 8.74 -21.16
CA ARG A 29 0.56 8.29 -22.30
C ARG A 29 0.61 6.79 -22.52
N ALA A 30 1.75 6.17 -22.23
CA ALA A 30 1.92 4.72 -22.41
C ALA A 30 1.19 3.89 -21.34
N VAL A 31 0.81 4.48 -20.20
CA VAL A 31 -0.03 3.82 -19.20
C VAL A 31 -1.49 3.70 -19.64
N ILE A 32 -2.00 4.69 -20.41
CA ILE A 32 -3.43 4.79 -20.75
C ILE A 32 -3.99 3.51 -21.41
N PRO A 33 -3.32 2.89 -22.40
CA PRO A 33 -3.83 1.66 -23.03
C PRO A 33 -3.97 0.46 -22.08
N ASP A 34 -3.27 0.48 -20.94
CA ASP A 34 -3.27 -0.61 -19.96
C ASP A 34 -4.39 -0.47 -18.89
N LEU A 35 -5.06 0.67 -18.82
CA LEU A 35 -6.05 0.97 -17.77
C LEU A 35 -7.25 0.00 -17.78
N ASP A 36 -7.66 -0.52 -18.93
CA ASP A 36 -8.76 -1.51 -19.01
C ASP A 36 -8.36 -2.82 -18.34
N ARG A 37 -7.12 -3.27 -18.55
CA ARG A 37 -6.56 -4.44 -17.88
C ARG A 37 -6.47 -4.19 -16.37
N ILE A 38 -5.90 -3.05 -15.95
CA ILE A 38 -5.80 -2.66 -14.53
C ILE A 38 -7.19 -2.64 -13.89
N LYS A 39 -8.19 -2.03 -14.53
CA LYS A 39 -9.58 -2.04 -14.04
C LYS A 39 -10.13 -3.45 -13.90
N SER A 40 -9.82 -4.34 -14.85
CA SER A 40 -10.30 -5.72 -14.85
C SER A 40 -9.80 -6.54 -13.65
N LEU A 41 -8.66 -6.17 -13.04
CA LEU A 41 -8.15 -6.76 -11.79
C LEU A 41 -9.01 -6.40 -10.56
N GLY A 42 -10.03 -5.56 -10.75
CA GLY A 42 -10.87 -5.04 -9.68
C GLY A 42 -10.31 -3.81 -9.00
N THR A 43 -9.39 -3.11 -9.64
CA THR A 43 -8.77 -1.88 -9.14
C THR A 43 -9.80 -0.75 -8.99
N ASP A 44 -9.75 -0.09 -7.85
CA ASP A 44 -10.55 1.10 -7.52
C ASP A 44 -9.70 2.37 -7.55
N ILE A 45 -8.42 2.27 -7.18
CA ILE A 45 -7.50 3.41 -7.11
C ILE A 45 -6.19 3.03 -7.81
N VAL A 46 -5.74 3.87 -8.76
CA VAL A 46 -4.40 3.77 -9.34
C VAL A 46 -3.50 4.76 -8.61
N TRP A 47 -2.49 4.23 -7.92
CA TRP A 47 -1.50 5.02 -7.20
C TRP A 47 -0.20 5.07 -7.98
N PHE A 48 0.26 6.28 -8.31
CA PHE A 48 1.55 6.53 -8.96
C PHE A 48 2.63 6.85 -7.94
N LEU A 49 3.77 6.14 -8.01
CA LEU A 49 5.01 6.56 -7.35
C LEU A 49 5.36 7.98 -7.80
N PRO A 50 6.28 8.70 -7.10
CA PRO A 50 6.48 10.13 -7.35
C PRO A 50 6.58 10.48 -8.83
N ILE A 51 5.73 11.41 -9.25
CA ILE A 51 5.60 11.87 -10.65
C ILE A 51 6.42 13.12 -10.95
N HIS A 52 7.11 13.64 -9.96
CA HIS A 52 7.83 14.91 -10.01
C HIS A 52 9.22 14.78 -10.63
N PRO A 53 9.82 15.91 -11.11
CA PRO A 53 11.20 15.91 -11.56
C PRO A 53 12.16 15.42 -10.47
N ILE A 54 13.16 14.65 -10.87
CA ILE A 54 14.17 14.08 -9.98
C ILE A 54 15.39 15.01 -9.95
N GLY A 55 16.01 15.18 -8.77
CA GLY A 55 17.23 15.95 -8.62
C GLY A 55 18.45 15.28 -9.24
N GLU A 56 19.39 16.10 -9.64
CA GLU A 56 20.67 15.66 -10.23
C GLU A 56 21.81 15.66 -9.19
N ALA A 57 21.70 16.49 -8.14
CA ALA A 57 22.74 16.59 -7.11
C ALA A 57 22.71 15.35 -6.20
N GLY A 58 23.80 14.58 -6.22
CA GLY A 58 23.96 13.38 -5.42
C GLY A 58 23.09 12.20 -5.84
N LYS A 59 22.50 12.23 -7.04
CA LYS A 59 21.58 11.19 -7.51
C LYS A 59 22.18 9.79 -7.47
N LYS A 60 21.37 8.82 -7.09
CA LYS A 60 21.70 7.40 -7.08
C LYS A 60 21.35 6.76 -8.43
N GLY A 61 22.22 5.85 -8.93
CA GLY A 61 22.02 5.22 -10.23
C GLY A 61 22.11 6.18 -11.41
N SER A 62 21.71 5.74 -12.59
CA SER A 62 21.80 6.56 -13.82
C SER A 62 20.65 7.56 -13.92
N LEU A 63 19.45 7.21 -13.42
CA LEU A 63 18.23 8.00 -13.57
C LEU A 63 17.71 8.65 -12.27
N GLY A 64 18.38 8.38 -11.15
CA GLY A 64 18.02 8.95 -9.84
C GLY A 64 16.80 8.32 -9.17
N CYS A 65 16.67 8.61 -7.88
CA CYS A 65 15.57 8.15 -7.03
C CYS A 65 14.32 9.00 -7.27
N PRO A 66 13.14 8.43 -7.52
CA PRO A 66 11.90 9.21 -7.68
C PRO A 66 11.51 9.96 -6.40
N TYR A 67 12.03 9.53 -5.24
CA TYR A 67 11.81 10.18 -3.95
C TYR A 67 12.75 11.36 -3.69
N ALA A 68 13.78 11.60 -4.52
CA ALA A 68 14.62 12.80 -4.49
C ALA A 68 13.99 13.90 -5.38
N ASN A 69 12.87 14.47 -4.94
CA ASN A 69 12.10 15.44 -5.71
C ASN A 69 12.86 16.75 -5.90
N ARG A 70 12.90 17.25 -7.14
CA ARG A 70 13.45 18.56 -7.49
C ARG A 70 12.42 19.67 -7.46
N ASP A 71 11.17 19.36 -7.85
CA ASP A 71 10.09 20.35 -7.89
C ASP A 71 8.74 19.68 -7.59
N TYR A 72 8.07 20.11 -6.54
CA TYR A 72 6.77 19.55 -6.12
C TYR A 72 5.58 19.99 -6.97
N ARG A 73 5.74 21.00 -7.84
CA ARG A 73 4.65 21.67 -8.56
C ARG A 73 4.57 21.32 -10.03
N THR A 74 5.51 20.51 -10.53
CA THR A 74 5.56 20.08 -11.93
C THR A 74 5.69 18.55 -12.04
N VAL A 75 5.46 18.02 -13.24
CA VAL A 75 5.65 16.60 -13.52
C VAL A 75 7.04 16.35 -14.14
N ASN A 76 7.54 15.13 -13.99
CA ASN A 76 8.81 14.72 -14.57
C ASN A 76 8.74 14.77 -16.11
N PRO A 77 9.57 15.58 -16.77
CA PRO A 77 9.56 15.69 -18.23
C PRO A 77 9.91 14.38 -18.95
N ALA A 78 10.59 13.44 -18.28
CA ALA A 78 10.82 12.09 -18.81
C ALA A 78 9.55 11.24 -18.88
N TYR A 79 8.49 11.58 -18.12
CA TYR A 79 7.21 10.90 -18.14
C TYR A 79 6.20 11.59 -19.08
N GLY A 80 6.42 12.87 -19.44
CA GLY A 80 5.55 13.65 -20.30
C GLY A 80 5.29 15.06 -19.74
N THR A 81 4.25 15.70 -20.29
CA THR A 81 3.82 17.05 -19.86
C THR A 81 2.67 16.99 -18.85
N MET A 82 2.27 18.16 -18.31
CA MET A 82 1.06 18.27 -17.48
C MET A 82 -0.20 17.87 -18.23
N GLU A 83 -0.28 18.17 -19.53
CA GLU A 83 -1.39 17.76 -20.39
C GLU A 83 -1.42 16.24 -20.59
N ASP A 84 -0.26 15.58 -20.65
CA ASP A 84 -0.17 14.12 -20.71
C ASP A 84 -0.62 13.49 -19.40
N PHE A 85 -0.24 14.07 -18.26
CA PHE A 85 -0.69 13.63 -16.95
C PHE A 85 -2.20 13.84 -16.76
N GLN A 86 -2.73 15.00 -17.13
CA GLN A 86 -4.17 15.26 -17.10
C GLN A 86 -4.95 14.27 -17.97
N ALA A 87 -4.46 13.97 -19.17
CA ALA A 87 -5.09 12.97 -20.04
C ALA A 87 -5.08 11.56 -19.43
N LEU A 88 -4.03 11.21 -18.65
CA LEU A 88 -3.99 9.96 -17.89
C LEU A 88 -5.04 9.96 -16.77
N VAL A 89 -5.15 11.04 -16.00
CA VAL A 89 -6.14 11.18 -14.92
C VAL A 89 -7.57 11.09 -15.50
N ASP A 90 -7.85 11.81 -16.58
CA ASP A 90 -9.15 11.77 -17.26
C ASP A 90 -9.50 10.35 -17.74
N ALA A 91 -8.51 9.62 -18.25
CA ALA A 91 -8.69 8.23 -18.69
C ALA A 91 -8.94 7.26 -17.52
N ILE A 92 -8.35 7.51 -16.33
CA ILE A 92 -8.62 6.78 -15.10
C ILE A 92 -10.05 7.04 -14.64
N HIS A 93 -10.47 8.31 -14.57
CA HIS A 93 -11.82 8.72 -14.20
C HIS A 93 -12.88 8.15 -15.13
N ALA A 94 -12.62 8.12 -16.46
CA ALA A 94 -13.52 7.54 -17.45
C ALA A 94 -13.80 6.04 -17.24
N ARG A 95 -13.01 5.37 -16.35
CA ARG A 95 -13.16 3.96 -15.97
C ARG A 95 -13.66 3.76 -14.55
N ASP A 96 -14.23 4.79 -13.94
CA ASP A 96 -14.67 4.77 -12.54
C ASP A 96 -13.56 4.30 -11.59
N MET A 97 -12.34 4.78 -11.79
CA MET A 97 -11.20 4.64 -10.89
C MET A 97 -10.77 6.00 -10.37
N LYS A 98 -10.10 6.01 -9.21
CA LYS A 98 -9.48 7.18 -8.63
C LYS A 98 -7.98 7.22 -8.96
N CYS A 99 -7.43 8.42 -9.06
CA CYS A 99 -6.00 8.67 -9.22
C CYS A 99 -5.40 9.14 -7.89
N MET A 100 -4.34 8.47 -7.43
CA MET A 100 -3.56 8.85 -6.25
C MET A 100 -2.11 9.10 -6.67
N ILE A 101 -1.48 10.14 -6.12
CA ILE A 101 -0.05 10.40 -6.32
C ILE A 101 0.72 10.31 -5.01
N ASP A 102 2.01 10.01 -5.13
CA ASP A 102 2.95 10.04 -4.02
C ASP A 102 3.41 11.47 -3.75
N VAL A 103 3.43 11.88 -2.47
CA VAL A 103 3.95 13.16 -2.03
C VAL A 103 5.05 12.97 -0.99
N VAL A 104 6.22 13.55 -1.25
CA VAL A 104 7.45 13.35 -0.48
C VAL A 104 7.74 14.63 0.29
N TYR A 105 7.16 14.76 1.49
CA TYR A 105 7.20 16.01 2.25
C TYR A 105 8.11 15.96 3.48
N ASN A 106 8.90 14.89 3.64
CA ASN A 106 9.98 14.86 4.62
C ASN A 106 11.26 15.51 4.09
N HIS A 107 11.55 15.41 2.78
CA HIS A 107 12.82 15.82 2.18
C HIS A 107 12.66 16.20 0.70
N THR A 108 13.70 16.80 0.14
CA THR A 108 13.85 17.06 -1.31
C THR A 108 15.24 16.68 -1.77
N SER A 109 15.49 16.73 -3.08
CA SER A 109 16.88 16.75 -3.60
C SER A 109 17.61 18.03 -3.21
N PRO A 110 18.96 18.02 -3.08
CA PRO A 110 19.73 19.20 -2.71
C PRO A 110 19.69 20.33 -3.75
N ASP A 111 19.31 20.05 -4.99
CA ASP A 111 19.14 21.02 -6.08
C ASP A 111 17.67 21.35 -6.35
N SER A 112 16.80 21.16 -5.36
CA SER A 112 15.37 21.45 -5.50
C SER A 112 15.08 22.94 -5.68
N VAL A 113 13.98 23.23 -6.40
CA VAL A 113 13.48 24.59 -6.55
C VAL A 113 13.19 25.21 -5.18
N LEU A 114 12.56 24.45 -4.28
CA LEU A 114 12.26 24.92 -2.93
C LEU A 114 13.52 25.31 -2.15
N PHE A 115 14.62 24.54 -2.27
CA PHE A 115 15.86 24.88 -1.60
C PHE A 115 16.52 26.14 -2.19
N GLN A 116 16.41 26.34 -3.51
CA GLN A 116 16.94 27.54 -4.16
C GLN A 116 16.18 28.82 -3.77
N GLU A 117 14.86 28.72 -3.58
CA GLU A 117 13.98 29.84 -3.25
C GLU A 117 13.94 30.13 -1.74
N HIS A 118 14.00 29.08 -0.92
CA HIS A 118 13.78 29.11 0.54
C HIS A 118 14.75 28.18 1.28
N PRO A 119 16.07 28.44 1.25
CA PRO A 119 17.04 27.60 1.94
C PRO A 119 16.80 27.55 3.46
N GLU A 120 16.14 28.56 4.04
CA GLU A 120 15.76 28.57 5.44
C GLU A 120 14.72 27.52 5.83
N PHE A 121 14.02 26.91 4.88
CA PHE A 121 13.03 25.84 5.13
C PHE A 121 13.66 24.46 5.32
N PHE A 122 14.97 24.37 5.33
CA PHE A 122 15.69 23.10 5.38
C PHE A 122 16.50 22.94 6.66
N TYR A 123 16.64 21.67 7.07
CA TYR A 123 17.49 21.33 8.17
C TYR A 123 18.96 21.57 7.82
N HIS A 124 19.66 22.24 8.74
CA HIS A 124 21.10 22.44 8.68
C HIS A 124 21.79 21.69 9.82
N GLY A 125 22.80 20.90 9.46
CA GLY A 125 23.61 20.16 10.42
C GLY A 125 24.46 21.08 11.33
N PRO A 126 25.20 20.51 12.28
CA PRO A 126 26.06 21.28 13.18
C PRO A 126 27.17 22.08 12.46
N ASP A 127 27.50 21.69 11.23
CA ASP A 127 28.46 22.40 10.35
C ASP A 127 27.83 23.54 9.54
N GLY A 128 26.54 23.79 9.73
CA GLY A 128 25.76 24.81 9.03
C GLY A 128 25.38 24.46 7.61
N ARG A 129 25.61 23.23 7.16
CA ARG A 129 25.24 22.76 5.82
C ARG A 129 23.87 22.07 5.82
N PRO A 130 23.10 22.21 4.72
CA PRO A 130 21.90 21.41 4.56
C PRO A 130 22.22 19.91 4.56
N GLY A 131 21.35 19.10 5.14
CA GLY A 131 21.57 17.68 5.26
C GLY A 131 20.31 16.92 5.66
N ASN A 132 20.46 15.65 6.00
CA ASN A 132 19.37 14.86 6.54
C ASN A 132 19.72 14.29 7.92
N LYS A 133 18.72 14.07 8.75
CA LYS A 133 18.88 13.58 10.13
C LYS A 133 19.08 12.07 10.19
N MET A 134 18.68 11.34 9.15
CA MET A 134 18.82 9.88 9.11
C MET A 134 20.20 9.42 8.65
N GLY A 135 20.96 10.26 7.95
CA GLY A 135 22.36 10.01 7.57
C GLY A 135 22.58 9.11 6.35
N ASP A 136 21.69 8.16 6.08
CA ASP A 136 21.87 7.19 4.97
C ASP A 136 21.29 7.63 3.64
N TRP A 137 20.51 8.71 3.63
CA TRP A 137 19.84 9.24 2.44
C TRP A 137 20.65 10.34 1.77
N SER A 138 21.78 9.95 1.16
CA SER A 138 22.80 10.85 0.64
C SER A 138 22.37 11.74 -0.54
N ASP A 139 21.22 11.44 -1.14
CA ASP A 139 20.66 12.12 -2.31
C ASP A 139 19.54 13.11 -1.94
N VAL A 140 19.28 13.33 -0.64
CA VAL A 140 18.22 14.22 -0.17
C VAL A 140 18.65 15.08 1.02
N ILE A 141 17.91 16.17 1.24
CA ILE A 141 18.00 17.06 2.41
C ILE A 141 16.63 17.24 3.05
N ASP A 142 16.58 17.23 4.40
CA ASP A 142 15.34 17.25 5.16
C ASP A 142 14.74 18.65 5.22
N LEU A 143 13.39 18.70 5.24
CA LEU A 143 12.64 19.91 5.52
C LEU A 143 12.59 20.22 7.03
N ASP A 144 12.58 21.51 7.38
CA ASP A 144 12.48 21.99 8.76
C ASP A 144 11.10 22.58 9.04
N TYR A 145 10.25 21.79 9.64
CA TYR A 145 8.88 22.16 9.99
C TYR A 145 8.76 23.21 11.12
N SER A 146 9.85 23.73 11.65
CA SER A 146 9.84 24.89 12.57
C SER A 146 9.46 26.20 11.84
N HIS A 147 9.54 26.23 10.51
CA HIS A 147 9.25 27.39 9.67
C HIS A 147 7.77 27.39 9.20
N PRO A 148 6.93 28.35 9.64
CA PRO A 148 5.52 28.40 9.21
C PRO A 148 5.34 28.57 7.70
N GLY A 149 6.24 29.29 7.02
CA GLY A 149 6.20 29.50 5.57
C GLY A 149 6.32 28.20 4.77
N LEU A 150 7.07 27.22 5.29
CA LEU A 150 7.12 25.88 4.69
C LEU A 150 5.73 25.23 4.66
N TRP A 151 4.98 25.33 5.78
CA TRP A 151 3.63 24.75 5.86
C TRP A 151 2.70 25.37 4.82
N ASP A 152 2.75 26.70 4.65
CA ASP A 152 1.93 27.40 3.66
C ASP A 152 2.26 26.94 2.24
N TYR A 153 3.55 26.86 1.89
CA TYR A 153 4.02 26.40 0.59
C TYR A 153 3.54 24.99 0.26
N LEU A 154 3.71 24.05 1.21
CA LEU A 154 3.35 22.63 1.01
C LEU A 154 1.82 22.42 0.96
N VAL A 155 1.07 23.13 1.81
CA VAL A 155 -0.41 23.08 1.80
C VAL A 155 -0.95 23.65 0.48
N GLU A 156 -0.44 24.79 0.01
CA GLU A 156 -0.82 25.36 -1.29
C GLU A 156 -0.56 24.37 -2.44
N THR A 157 0.57 23.68 -2.38
CA THR A 157 0.94 22.65 -3.36
C THR A 157 -0.04 21.48 -3.35
N LEU A 158 -0.42 20.97 -2.17
CA LEU A 158 -1.44 19.90 -2.05
C LEU A 158 -2.81 20.35 -2.55
N VAL A 159 -3.23 21.57 -2.22
CA VAL A 159 -4.51 22.14 -2.70
C VAL A 159 -4.50 22.24 -4.23
N GLY A 160 -3.35 22.59 -4.83
CA GLY A 160 -3.19 22.60 -6.30
C GLY A 160 -3.39 21.22 -6.90
N TRP A 161 -2.69 20.20 -6.39
CA TRP A 161 -2.81 18.81 -6.85
C TRP A 161 -4.19 18.20 -6.58
N ALA A 162 -4.82 18.51 -5.45
CA ALA A 162 -6.15 17.99 -5.10
C ALA A 162 -7.27 18.42 -6.06
N ARG A 163 -7.03 19.39 -6.94
CA ARG A 163 -7.94 19.76 -8.05
C ARG A 163 -7.83 18.82 -9.25
N ILE A 164 -6.79 18.00 -9.30
CA ILE A 164 -6.44 17.12 -10.41
C ILE A 164 -6.59 15.65 -10.01
N VAL A 165 -6.13 15.28 -8.80
CA VAL A 165 -6.10 13.90 -8.31
C VAL A 165 -7.05 13.68 -7.14
N ASP A 166 -7.34 12.39 -6.84
CA ASP A 166 -8.32 11.99 -5.83
C ASP A 166 -7.69 11.55 -4.52
N GLY A 167 -6.37 11.51 -4.42
CA GLY A 167 -5.71 11.08 -3.19
C GLY A 167 -4.21 11.30 -3.18
N PHE A 168 -3.66 11.20 -1.98
CA PHE A 168 -2.23 11.32 -1.70
C PHE A 168 -1.74 10.11 -0.90
N ARG A 169 -0.68 9.47 -1.38
CA ARG A 169 0.17 8.60 -0.57
C ARG A 169 1.30 9.48 -0.02
N CYS A 170 1.37 9.59 1.29
CA CYS A 170 2.33 10.46 1.94
C CYS A 170 3.55 9.67 2.38
N ASP A 171 4.67 9.93 1.72
CA ASP A 171 5.97 9.28 1.95
C ASP A 171 6.48 9.58 3.37
N VAL A 172 6.96 8.54 4.06
CA VAL A 172 7.41 8.59 5.47
C VAL A 172 6.60 9.55 6.34
N ALA A 173 5.27 9.49 6.20
CA ALA A 173 4.32 10.41 6.84
C ALA A 173 4.53 10.54 8.35
N SER A 174 5.03 9.47 8.99
CA SER A 174 5.37 9.47 10.43
C SER A 174 6.44 10.48 10.81
N PHE A 175 7.29 10.93 9.86
CA PHE A 175 8.40 11.84 10.13
C PHE A 175 8.02 13.31 9.94
N VAL A 176 6.87 13.56 9.34
CA VAL A 176 6.28 14.89 9.21
C VAL A 176 5.34 15.15 10.39
N PRO A 177 5.31 16.35 10.98
CA PRO A 177 4.45 16.63 12.13
C PRO A 177 2.98 16.34 11.83
N LEU A 178 2.30 15.58 12.71
CA LEU A 178 0.88 15.24 12.55
C LEU A 178 0.00 16.48 12.37
N LYS A 179 0.32 17.58 13.08
CA LYS A 179 -0.40 18.85 12.97
C LYS A 179 -0.32 19.48 11.58
N PHE A 180 0.77 19.22 10.84
CA PHE A 180 0.84 19.61 9.43
C PHE A 180 -0.19 18.82 8.60
N TRP A 181 -0.25 17.51 8.76
CA TRP A 181 -1.20 16.66 8.03
C TRP A 181 -2.66 17.00 8.35
N GLU A 182 -2.97 17.25 9.63
CA GLU A 182 -4.31 17.72 10.04
C GLU A 182 -4.69 19.03 9.33
N ARG A 183 -3.76 19.99 9.29
CA ARG A 183 -3.97 21.27 8.58
C ARG A 183 -4.10 21.04 7.07
N ALA A 184 -3.20 20.27 6.46
CA ALA A 184 -3.21 19.98 5.04
C ALA A 184 -4.53 19.35 4.60
N ARG A 185 -5.00 18.32 5.35
CA ARG A 185 -6.29 17.67 5.10
C ARG A 185 -7.45 18.66 5.17
N ALA A 186 -7.47 19.51 6.17
CA ALA A 186 -8.54 20.51 6.34
C ALA A 186 -8.59 21.52 5.16
N GLU A 187 -7.43 21.96 4.66
CA GLU A 187 -7.37 22.89 3.53
C GLU A 187 -7.71 22.21 2.20
N VAL A 188 -7.21 20.98 1.97
CA VAL A 188 -7.55 20.17 0.80
C VAL A 188 -9.05 19.85 0.75
N ALA A 189 -9.68 19.54 1.89
CA ALA A 189 -11.11 19.23 1.95
C ALA A 189 -12.01 20.37 1.46
N LYS A 190 -11.52 21.61 1.41
CA LYS A 190 -12.27 22.77 0.85
C LYS A 190 -12.41 22.69 -0.67
N VAL A 191 -11.51 21.98 -1.36
CA VAL A 191 -11.52 21.85 -2.82
C VAL A 191 -11.83 20.42 -3.28
N ASN A 192 -11.47 19.42 -2.48
CA ASN A 192 -11.73 18.00 -2.72
C ASN A 192 -12.05 17.29 -1.39
N PRO A 193 -13.32 17.30 -0.94
CA PRO A 193 -13.73 16.71 0.33
C PRO A 193 -13.58 15.18 0.37
N ASP A 194 -13.56 14.52 -0.81
CA ASP A 194 -13.45 13.06 -0.97
C ASP A 194 -12.01 12.59 -1.23
N CYS A 195 -11.02 13.48 -1.03
CA CYS A 195 -9.61 13.16 -1.19
C CYS A 195 -9.18 12.06 -0.21
N VAL A 196 -8.56 11.00 -0.73
CA VAL A 196 -8.09 9.85 0.05
C VAL A 196 -6.67 10.09 0.54
N TRP A 197 -6.43 9.85 1.83
CA TRP A 197 -5.13 10.05 2.47
C TRP A 197 -4.55 8.74 2.97
N LEU A 198 -3.45 8.30 2.34
CA LEU A 198 -2.68 7.11 2.70
C LEU A 198 -1.36 7.52 3.35
N ALA A 199 -1.15 7.12 4.60
CA ALA A 199 0.13 7.31 5.28
C ALA A 199 1.08 6.14 5.04
N GLU A 200 2.30 6.44 4.63
CA GLU A 200 3.39 5.52 4.92
C GLU A 200 3.82 5.72 6.37
N THR A 201 3.29 4.88 7.25
CA THR A 201 3.83 4.73 8.60
C THR A 201 5.05 3.82 8.55
N VAL A 202 5.90 3.90 9.57
CA VAL A 202 7.16 3.15 9.59
C VAL A 202 7.16 2.11 10.70
N HIS A 203 7.91 1.02 10.51
CA HIS A 203 8.03 0.01 11.57
C HIS A 203 8.65 0.59 12.85
N LEU A 204 8.30 0.01 14.00
CA LEU A 204 8.62 0.55 15.32
C LEU A 204 10.12 0.80 15.52
N GLY A 205 10.98 -0.09 15.04
CA GLY A 205 12.44 0.05 15.15
C GLY A 205 12.96 1.30 14.46
N PHE A 206 12.46 1.57 13.25
CA PHE A 206 12.82 2.77 12.47
C PHE A 206 12.27 4.05 13.11
N GLY A 207 11.03 4.02 13.61
CA GLY A 207 10.46 5.12 14.39
C GLY A 207 11.26 5.45 15.65
N CYS A 208 11.75 4.44 16.39
CA CYS A 208 12.62 4.65 17.53
C CYS A 208 13.97 5.29 17.14
N LEU A 209 14.56 4.87 16.01
CA LEU A 209 15.78 5.48 15.48
C LEU A 209 15.54 6.94 15.08
N ALA A 210 14.46 7.22 14.39
CA ALA A 210 14.08 8.58 13.99
C ALA A 210 13.99 9.52 15.22
N ARG A 211 13.30 9.09 16.27
CA ARG A 211 13.20 9.88 17.52
C ARG A 211 14.56 10.16 18.17
N ARG A 212 15.49 9.21 18.15
CA ARG A 212 16.86 9.43 18.65
C ARG A 212 17.60 10.49 17.84
N ASN A 213 17.27 10.64 16.56
CA ASN A 213 17.84 11.64 15.65
C ASN A 213 17.04 12.97 15.67
N GLY A 214 16.09 13.14 16.61
CA GLY A 214 15.30 14.38 16.71
C GLY A 214 14.25 14.54 15.62
N ILE A 215 13.83 13.45 14.97
CA ILE A 215 12.73 13.44 14.00
C ILE A 215 11.44 13.08 14.74
N PRO A 216 10.32 13.81 14.53
CA PRO A 216 9.02 13.35 14.99
C PRO A 216 8.75 11.96 14.41
N SER A 217 8.20 11.08 15.20
CA SER A 217 7.74 9.78 14.68
C SER A 217 6.36 9.53 15.27
N THR A 218 5.37 9.92 14.48
CA THR A 218 3.95 9.70 14.80
C THR A 218 3.68 8.20 14.81
N LEU A 219 2.99 7.73 15.85
CA LEU A 219 2.54 6.34 15.93
C LEU A 219 1.32 6.15 15.01
N ASP A 220 1.15 4.93 14.51
CA ASP A 220 0.02 4.53 13.67
C ASP A 220 -1.33 4.92 14.30
N TYR A 221 -1.51 4.66 15.63
CA TYR A 221 -2.73 5.06 16.32
C TYR A 221 -3.05 6.54 16.19
N ASP A 222 -2.03 7.41 16.31
CA ASP A 222 -2.18 8.87 16.25
C ASP A 222 -2.37 9.35 14.80
N ALA A 223 -1.73 8.69 13.83
CA ALA A 223 -1.78 9.08 12.42
C ALA A 223 -3.21 9.00 11.85
N TYR A 224 -4.06 8.11 12.38
CA TYR A 224 -5.48 8.05 12.03
C TYR A 224 -6.26 9.34 12.32
N ALA A 225 -5.70 10.32 13.04
CA ALA A 225 -6.31 11.64 13.16
C ALA A 225 -6.32 12.43 11.84
N ALA A 226 -5.39 12.14 10.93
CA ALA A 226 -5.23 12.83 9.66
C ALA A 226 -5.38 11.92 8.42
N PHE A 227 -5.25 10.60 8.56
CA PHE A 227 -5.21 9.65 7.45
C PHE A 227 -6.41 8.70 7.45
N ASP A 228 -6.81 8.26 6.27
CA ASP A 228 -7.90 7.31 6.06
C ASP A 228 -7.42 5.87 6.14
N LEU A 229 -6.18 5.64 5.74
CA LEU A 229 -5.53 4.34 5.75
C LEU A 229 -4.01 4.49 5.91
N GLU A 230 -3.39 3.42 6.39
CA GLU A 230 -1.96 3.38 6.72
C GLU A 230 -1.35 2.06 6.28
N TYR A 231 -0.05 2.08 5.98
CA TYR A 231 0.71 0.86 5.73
C TYR A 231 0.68 -0.08 6.94
N GLU A 232 0.79 -1.39 6.70
CA GLU A 232 0.92 -2.39 7.78
C GLU A 232 2.38 -2.69 8.16
N TYR A 233 3.25 -1.67 8.12
CA TYR A 233 4.65 -1.84 8.53
C TYR A 233 4.81 -2.11 10.04
N ASP A 234 3.80 -1.82 10.85
CA ASP A 234 3.74 -2.16 12.27
C ASP A 234 3.93 -3.66 12.55
N ILE A 235 3.46 -4.54 11.66
CA ILE A 235 3.57 -6.00 11.80
C ILE A 235 4.43 -6.66 10.72
N ARG A 236 4.93 -5.90 9.76
CA ARG A 236 5.66 -6.43 8.60
C ARG A 236 6.88 -7.26 8.99
N GLU A 237 7.66 -6.84 9.97
CA GLU A 237 8.83 -7.60 10.44
C GLU A 237 8.45 -8.99 10.98
N VAL A 238 7.25 -9.13 11.56
CA VAL A 238 6.76 -10.43 12.05
C VAL A 238 6.35 -11.31 10.87
N PHE A 239 5.68 -10.74 9.87
CA PHE A 239 5.36 -11.45 8.62
C PHE A 239 6.63 -11.95 7.90
N ASP A 240 7.66 -11.11 7.77
CA ASP A 240 8.92 -11.47 7.12
C ASP A 240 9.66 -12.58 7.89
N LYS A 241 9.62 -12.56 9.23
CA LYS A 241 10.18 -13.65 10.04
C LYS A 241 9.45 -14.98 9.83
N TYR A 242 8.13 -14.94 9.66
CA TYR A 242 7.35 -16.11 9.30
C TYR A 242 7.71 -16.62 7.90
N LEU A 243 7.76 -15.76 6.88
CA LEU A 243 8.18 -16.13 5.51
C LEU A 243 9.56 -16.79 5.50
N GLN A 244 10.48 -16.34 6.36
CA GLN A 244 11.83 -16.89 6.52
C GLN A 244 11.87 -18.17 7.36
N GLY A 245 10.72 -18.65 7.86
CA GLY A 245 10.64 -19.86 8.71
C GLY A 245 11.26 -19.70 10.10
N LYS A 246 11.42 -18.45 10.58
CA LYS A 246 12.03 -18.14 11.88
C LYS A 246 11.05 -18.20 13.05
N ILE A 247 9.78 -18.09 12.77
CA ILE A 247 8.68 -18.14 13.75
C ILE A 247 7.51 -18.94 13.21
N ALA A 248 6.64 -19.44 14.09
CA ALA A 248 5.41 -20.11 13.71
C ALA A 248 4.37 -19.11 13.14
N LEU A 249 3.40 -19.61 12.39
CA LEU A 249 2.33 -18.82 11.76
C LEU A 249 1.49 -18.07 12.82
N SER A 250 1.23 -18.72 13.96
CA SER A 250 0.46 -18.13 15.06
C SER A 250 0.99 -16.76 15.50
N HIS A 251 2.32 -16.57 15.54
CA HIS A 251 2.90 -15.27 15.92
C HIS A 251 2.50 -14.14 14.97
N TYR A 252 2.43 -14.41 13.65
CA TYR A 252 1.97 -13.41 12.69
C TYR A 252 0.47 -13.16 12.82
N LEU A 253 -0.34 -14.22 12.96
CA LEU A 253 -1.79 -14.10 13.08
C LEU A 253 -2.21 -13.42 14.38
N ASP A 254 -1.46 -13.62 15.48
CA ASP A 254 -1.67 -12.90 16.74
C ASP A 254 -1.46 -11.39 16.58
N MET A 255 -0.52 -10.96 15.72
CA MET A 255 -0.34 -9.54 15.44
C MET A 255 -1.53 -8.95 14.65
N LEU A 256 -2.15 -9.71 13.75
CA LEU A 256 -3.40 -9.29 13.09
C LEU A 256 -4.54 -9.12 14.11
N ASN A 257 -4.67 -10.05 15.06
CA ASN A 257 -5.65 -9.92 16.16
C ASN A 257 -5.33 -8.73 17.08
N TYR A 258 -4.04 -8.47 17.35
CA TYR A 258 -3.61 -7.33 18.14
C TYR A 258 -4.07 -6.00 17.54
N GLN A 259 -4.04 -5.87 16.21
CA GLN A 259 -4.49 -4.65 15.52
C GLN A 259 -5.96 -4.33 15.81
N GLU A 260 -6.83 -5.34 15.97
CA GLU A 260 -8.26 -5.13 16.32
C GLU A 260 -8.46 -4.43 17.66
N GLY A 261 -7.55 -4.60 18.60
CA GLY A 261 -7.60 -3.95 19.92
C GLY A 261 -6.71 -2.71 20.04
N ALA A 262 -5.70 -2.56 19.18
CA ALA A 262 -4.69 -1.49 19.28
C ALA A 262 -5.12 -0.21 18.55
N TYR A 263 -5.96 -0.33 17.51
CA TYR A 263 -6.35 0.79 16.65
C TYR A 263 -7.79 1.24 16.88
N PRO A 264 -8.15 2.48 16.44
CA PRO A 264 -9.52 2.97 16.54
C PRO A 264 -10.51 2.07 15.80
N ALA A 265 -11.76 2.02 16.26
CA ALA A 265 -12.82 1.34 15.50
C ALA A 265 -12.88 1.86 14.07
N GLY A 266 -12.97 0.95 13.10
CA GLY A 266 -12.95 1.29 11.67
C GLY A 266 -11.58 1.60 11.09
N TYR A 267 -10.48 1.34 11.82
CA TYR A 267 -9.13 1.46 11.27
C TYR A 267 -8.99 0.73 9.94
N ASN A 268 -8.12 1.23 9.07
CA ASN A 268 -7.90 0.67 7.75
C ASN A 268 -6.40 0.57 7.45
N LYS A 269 -5.88 -0.64 7.34
CA LYS A 269 -4.50 -0.89 6.91
C LYS A 269 -4.44 -1.14 5.41
N LEU A 270 -3.40 -0.64 4.77
CA LEU A 270 -3.00 -1.04 3.43
C LEU A 270 -2.33 -2.40 3.52
N ARG A 271 -3.03 -3.44 3.10
CA ARG A 271 -2.55 -4.82 3.12
C ARG A 271 -1.78 -5.13 1.84
N PHE A 272 -0.57 -5.66 1.96
CA PHE A 272 0.27 -5.96 0.80
C PHE A 272 1.21 -7.15 1.05
N LEU A 273 1.48 -7.89 0.00
CA LEU A 273 2.51 -8.94 0.01
C LEU A 273 3.87 -8.36 -0.40
N GLU A 274 3.85 -7.42 -1.34
CA GLU A 274 5.00 -6.76 -1.94
C GLU A 274 4.68 -5.30 -2.29
N ASN A 275 5.71 -4.48 -2.43
CA ASN A 275 5.62 -3.13 -2.96
C ASN A 275 6.97 -2.72 -3.59
N HIS A 276 7.17 -1.45 -3.92
CA HIS A 276 8.41 -0.95 -4.53
C HIS A 276 9.64 -0.96 -3.60
N ASP A 277 9.44 -1.14 -2.27
CA ASP A 277 10.51 -1.21 -1.26
C ASP A 277 10.71 -2.62 -0.70
N GLN A 278 9.80 -3.54 -1.00
CA GLN A 278 9.82 -4.90 -0.49
C GLN A 278 10.05 -5.91 -1.61
N PRO A 279 10.80 -6.98 -1.36
CA PRO A 279 10.98 -8.03 -2.34
C PRO A 279 9.65 -8.56 -2.88
N ARG A 280 9.66 -9.01 -4.13
CA ARG A 280 8.51 -9.67 -4.75
C ARG A 280 8.16 -10.94 -3.98
N ILE A 281 6.88 -11.15 -3.68
CA ILE A 281 6.43 -12.34 -2.94
C ILE A 281 6.76 -13.63 -3.69
N ALA A 282 6.70 -13.61 -5.02
CA ALA A 282 7.05 -14.74 -5.87
C ALA A 282 8.52 -15.19 -5.71
N SER A 283 9.42 -14.30 -5.23
CA SER A 283 10.82 -14.67 -4.93
C SER A 283 10.97 -15.53 -3.68
N TYR A 284 9.98 -15.53 -2.79
CA TYR A 284 9.96 -16.33 -1.55
C TYR A 284 9.17 -17.62 -1.69
N LEU A 285 8.20 -17.68 -2.60
CA LEU A 285 7.24 -18.78 -2.70
C LEU A 285 7.57 -19.70 -3.87
N TRP A 286 7.89 -20.95 -3.56
CA TRP A 286 8.37 -21.95 -4.53
C TRP A 286 7.27 -22.63 -5.33
N THR A 287 6.00 -22.44 -4.96
CA THR A 287 4.87 -23.10 -5.63
C THR A 287 3.75 -22.13 -5.94
N GLU A 288 3.13 -22.30 -7.11
CA GLU A 288 1.94 -21.55 -7.52
C GLU A 288 0.78 -21.71 -6.49
N ALA A 289 0.63 -22.92 -5.92
CA ALA A 289 -0.41 -23.17 -4.92
C ALA A 289 -0.21 -22.34 -3.64
N ALA A 290 1.04 -22.20 -3.15
CA ALA A 290 1.34 -21.34 -2.02
C ALA A 290 1.04 -19.87 -2.35
N LEU A 291 1.50 -19.38 -3.52
CA LEU A 291 1.26 -18.01 -3.96
C LEU A 291 -0.24 -17.68 -4.05
N LYS A 292 -1.06 -18.60 -4.56
CA LYS A 292 -2.53 -18.46 -4.59
C LYS A 292 -3.13 -18.37 -3.20
N ASN A 293 -2.62 -19.13 -2.22
CA ASN A 293 -3.08 -19.08 -0.84
C ASN A 293 -2.72 -17.72 -0.18
N TYR A 294 -1.49 -17.23 -0.34
CA TYR A 294 -1.10 -15.90 0.15
C TYR A 294 -1.91 -14.79 -0.50
N THR A 295 -2.12 -14.86 -1.82
CA THR A 295 -2.91 -13.88 -2.55
C THR A 295 -4.37 -13.86 -2.08
N ALA A 296 -4.98 -15.03 -1.89
CA ALA A 296 -6.35 -15.13 -1.39
C ALA A 296 -6.46 -14.64 0.05
N MET A 297 -5.48 -14.97 0.91
CA MET A 297 -5.41 -14.46 2.28
C MET A 297 -5.31 -12.92 2.28
N LEU A 298 -4.46 -12.33 1.45
CA LEU A 298 -4.32 -10.88 1.31
C LEU A 298 -5.68 -10.18 1.08
N TYR A 299 -6.47 -10.70 0.15
CA TYR A 299 -7.80 -10.14 -0.14
C TYR A 299 -8.80 -10.37 0.99
N PHE A 300 -8.65 -11.46 1.74
CA PHE A 300 -9.52 -11.76 2.88
C PHE A 300 -9.24 -10.88 4.09
N LEU A 301 -8.01 -10.40 4.28
CA LEU A 301 -7.65 -9.55 5.41
C LEU A 301 -8.52 -8.27 5.44
N LYS A 302 -8.84 -7.82 6.66
CA LYS A 302 -9.50 -6.53 6.88
C LYS A 302 -8.55 -5.40 6.48
N GLY A 303 -9.00 -4.53 5.59
CA GLY A 303 -8.23 -3.40 5.09
C GLY A 303 -8.20 -3.33 3.56
N THR A 304 -7.66 -2.23 3.04
CA THR A 304 -7.47 -1.99 1.61
C THR A 304 -6.37 -2.89 1.07
N THR A 305 -6.58 -3.51 -0.09
CA THR A 305 -5.58 -4.37 -0.73
C THR A 305 -4.71 -3.56 -1.68
N LEU A 306 -3.39 -3.73 -1.59
CA LEU A 306 -2.44 -3.21 -2.56
C LEU A 306 -1.98 -4.32 -3.50
N LEU A 307 -2.00 -4.03 -4.79
CA LEU A 307 -1.28 -4.76 -5.83
C LEU A 307 -0.15 -3.87 -6.35
N TYR A 308 1.07 -4.37 -6.37
CA TYR A 308 2.18 -3.71 -7.04
C TYR A 308 2.29 -4.20 -8.48
N ALA A 309 2.37 -3.28 -9.43
CA ALA A 309 2.41 -3.60 -10.86
C ALA A 309 3.42 -4.71 -11.19
N GLY A 310 2.97 -5.76 -11.85
CA GLY A 310 3.74 -6.99 -12.12
C GLY A 310 3.46 -8.15 -11.17
N GLN A 311 2.77 -7.93 -10.04
CA GLN A 311 2.37 -9.01 -9.12
C GLN A 311 1.40 -9.98 -9.79
N GLU A 312 0.53 -9.49 -10.66
CA GLU A 312 -0.41 -10.28 -11.45
C GLU A 312 0.27 -11.24 -12.44
N PHE A 313 1.51 -10.94 -12.83
CA PHE A 313 2.35 -11.80 -13.68
C PHE A 313 3.35 -12.64 -12.90
N GLU A 314 3.23 -12.66 -11.58
CA GLU A 314 4.14 -13.40 -10.66
C GLU A 314 5.61 -13.02 -10.89
N ASN A 315 5.90 -11.73 -11.11
CA ASN A 315 7.28 -11.27 -11.20
C ASN A 315 8.02 -11.58 -9.90
N ASP A 316 9.23 -12.12 -10.00
CA ASP A 316 10.10 -12.47 -8.88
C ASP A 316 11.28 -11.48 -8.71
N HIS A 317 11.50 -10.62 -9.71
CA HIS A 317 12.47 -9.52 -9.67
C HIS A 317 11.82 -8.19 -9.27
N LEU A 318 12.37 -7.54 -8.25
CA LEU A 318 11.98 -6.19 -7.85
C LEU A 318 12.69 -5.17 -8.76
N PRO A 319 11.97 -4.39 -9.59
CA PRO A 319 12.59 -3.41 -10.46
C PRO A 319 13.29 -2.31 -9.65
N SER A 320 14.45 -1.87 -10.14
CA SER A 320 15.19 -0.78 -9.56
C SER A 320 14.40 0.52 -9.54
N LEU A 321 14.51 1.29 -8.44
CA LEU A 321 14.03 2.67 -8.38
C LEU A 321 14.96 3.66 -9.10
N PHE A 322 16.20 3.27 -9.38
CA PHE A 322 17.27 4.14 -9.86
C PHE A 322 17.56 3.99 -11.35
N GLU A 323 17.04 2.90 -11.94
CA GLU A 323 17.26 2.55 -13.34
C GLU A 323 15.91 2.34 -14.04
N LYS A 324 15.95 2.11 -15.37
CA LYS A 324 14.75 1.74 -16.13
C LYS A 324 14.72 0.23 -16.33
N GLU A 325 13.84 -0.42 -15.63
CA GLU A 325 13.62 -1.87 -15.67
C GLU A 325 12.12 -2.16 -15.86
N PRO A 326 11.63 -2.20 -17.10
CA PRO A 326 10.20 -2.44 -17.37
C PRO A 326 9.73 -3.78 -16.79
N ILE A 327 8.49 -3.79 -16.30
CA ILE A 327 7.84 -4.99 -15.77
C ILE A 327 7.81 -6.07 -16.84
N ASP A 328 8.24 -7.29 -16.48
CA ASP A 328 8.10 -8.46 -17.35
C ASP A 328 6.63 -8.94 -17.34
N ARG A 329 5.99 -8.85 -18.49
CA ARG A 329 4.62 -9.33 -18.72
C ARG A 329 4.57 -10.69 -19.44
N GLN A 330 5.74 -11.29 -19.68
CA GLN A 330 5.88 -12.54 -20.45
C GLN A 330 6.44 -13.67 -19.58
N THR A 331 6.18 -13.65 -18.29
CA THR A 331 6.64 -14.69 -17.34
C THR A 331 6.05 -16.08 -17.63
N GLY A 332 5.00 -16.15 -18.42
CA GLY A 332 4.22 -17.38 -18.64
C GLY A 332 3.30 -17.75 -17.48
N ARG A 333 3.19 -16.86 -16.47
CA ARG A 333 2.35 -17.00 -15.27
C ARG A 333 1.31 -15.90 -15.23
N ASP A 334 0.12 -16.18 -14.69
CA ASP A 334 -0.99 -15.22 -14.68
C ASP A 334 -1.94 -15.46 -13.52
N LEU A 335 -1.96 -14.54 -12.57
CA LEU A 335 -2.92 -14.51 -11.46
C LEU A 335 -4.20 -13.72 -11.79
N THR A 336 -4.31 -13.12 -12.97
CA THR A 336 -5.45 -12.25 -13.33
C THR A 336 -6.81 -12.87 -13.02
N PRO A 337 -7.11 -14.15 -13.40
CA PRO A 337 -8.42 -14.74 -13.10
C PRO A 337 -8.69 -14.86 -11.60
N LEU A 338 -7.66 -15.19 -10.81
CA LEU A 338 -7.78 -15.25 -9.36
C LEU A 338 -8.03 -13.87 -8.75
N LEU A 339 -7.26 -12.86 -9.16
CA LEU A 339 -7.38 -11.49 -8.67
C LEU A 339 -8.76 -10.90 -8.96
N GLN A 340 -9.29 -11.11 -10.17
CA GLN A 340 -10.65 -10.71 -10.56
C GLN A 340 -11.70 -11.33 -9.64
N ARG A 341 -11.59 -12.62 -9.37
CA ARG A 341 -12.53 -13.31 -8.49
C ARG A 341 -12.42 -12.84 -7.05
N LEU A 342 -11.20 -12.70 -6.53
CA LEU A 342 -10.95 -12.23 -5.18
C LEU A 342 -11.43 -10.78 -4.97
N ALA A 343 -11.27 -9.90 -5.94
CA ALA A 343 -11.80 -8.54 -5.88
C ALA A 343 -13.34 -8.53 -5.80
N ALA A 344 -14.00 -9.41 -6.56
CA ALA A 344 -15.45 -9.55 -6.49
C ALA A 344 -15.89 -10.06 -5.10
N VAL A 345 -15.21 -11.07 -4.55
CA VAL A 345 -15.46 -11.60 -3.20
C VAL A 345 -15.24 -10.52 -2.14
N LYS A 346 -14.14 -9.74 -2.27
CA LYS A 346 -13.82 -8.66 -1.32
C LYS A 346 -14.92 -7.59 -1.24
N ARG A 347 -15.53 -7.25 -2.38
CA ARG A 347 -16.66 -6.29 -2.42
C ARG A 347 -17.91 -6.82 -1.72
N ASP A 348 -18.13 -8.15 -1.71
CA ASP A 348 -19.30 -8.76 -1.02
C ASP A 348 -19.14 -8.77 0.51
N PHE A 349 -17.95 -8.57 1.05
CA PHE A 349 -17.74 -8.55 2.50
C PHE A 349 -18.55 -7.45 3.21
N GLY A 350 -18.81 -6.32 2.56
CA GLY A 350 -19.55 -5.20 3.16
C GLY A 350 -18.75 -4.47 4.25
N SER A 351 -19.44 -3.81 5.17
CA SER A 351 -18.80 -3.22 6.36
C SER A 351 -18.21 -4.31 7.25
N GLN A 352 -17.08 -3.99 7.89
CA GLN A 352 -16.32 -4.96 8.67
C GLN A 352 -16.31 -4.57 10.13
N ASP A 353 -17.18 -5.21 10.92
CA ASP A 353 -17.33 -4.91 12.33
C ASP A 353 -16.29 -5.61 13.18
N TRP A 354 -15.83 -6.81 12.76
CA TRP A 354 -14.86 -7.61 13.48
C TRP A 354 -14.02 -8.52 12.55
N PHE A 355 -12.84 -8.87 13.01
CA PHE A 355 -11.92 -9.81 12.37
C PHE A 355 -11.28 -10.70 13.44
N ARG A 356 -11.01 -11.96 13.10
CA ARG A 356 -10.28 -12.92 13.94
C ARG A 356 -9.41 -13.82 13.08
N ALA A 357 -8.21 -14.13 13.58
CA ALA A 357 -7.26 -15.04 12.97
C ALA A 357 -6.82 -16.12 13.96
N GLU A 358 -6.75 -17.36 13.49
CA GLU A 358 -6.22 -18.53 14.23
C GLU A 358 -5.28 -19.30 13.31
N ALA A 359 -4.28 -19.99 13.88
CA ALA A 359 -3.33 -20.79 13.14
C ALA A 359 -3.43 -22.28 13.48
N ASP A 360 -3.31 -23.11 12.46
CA ASP A 360 -2.83 -24.49 12.60
C ASP A 360 -1.32 -24.48 12.25
N ASP A 361 -0.48 -24.34 13.27
CA ASP A 361 0.98 -24.23 13.11
C ASP A 361 1.61 -25.51 12.57
N GLU A 362 1.02 -26.69 12.81
CA GLU A 362 1.53 -27.98 12.31
C GLU A 362 1.44 -28.06 10.77
N ASN A 363 0.35 -27.51 10.23
CA ASN A 363 0.06 -27.57 8.80
C ASN A 363 0.32 -26.24 8.08
N ASP A 364 0.72 -25.18 8.78
CA ASP A 364 0.87 -23.80 8.25
C ASP A 364 -0.44 -23.32 7.59
N ILE A 365 -1.58 -23.52 8.27
CA ILE A 365 -2.89 -23.10 7.79
C ILE A 365 -3.39 -21.91 8.61
N ALA A 366 -3.71 -20.82 7.92
CA ALA A 366 -4.39 -19.67 8.51
C ALA A 366 -5.92 -19.88 8.42
N LEU A 367 -6.59 -19.76 9.57
CA LEU A 367 -8.03 -19.81 9.73
C LEU A 367 -8.50 -18.40 10.07
N LEU A 368 -9.11 -17.72 9.12
CA LEU A 368 -9.52 -16.33 9.27
C LEU A 368 -11.05 -16.24 9.27
N GLN A 369 -11.57 -15.36 10.12
CA GLN A 369 -12.99 -15.05 10.17
C GLN A 369 -13.19 -13.55 10.14
N ARG A 370 -14.25 -13.12 9.49
CA ARG A 370 -14.66 -11.72 9.48
C ARG A 370 -16.17 -11.62 9.32
N GLY A 371 -16.73 -10.53 9.80
CA GLY A 371 -18.17 -10.33 9.68
C GLY A 371 -18.58 -8.89 9.87
N GLY A 372 -19.80 -8.59 9.43
CA GLY A 372 -20.48 -7.33 9.52
C GLY A 372 -21.77 -7.34 8.71
N GLU A 373 -22.72 -6.47 9.04
CA GLU A 373 -24.02 -6.35 8.36
C GLU A 373 -24.79 -7.68 8.26
N GLY A 374 -24.66 -8.55 9.27
CA GLY A 374 -25.33 -9.87 9.29
C GLY A 374 -24.72 -10.92 8.36
N LYS A 375 -23.56 -10.66 7.79
CA LYS A 375 -22.78 -11.61 7.01
C LYS A 375 -21.59 -12.12 7.82
N ARG A 376 -21.26 -13.40 7.70
CA ARG A 376 -20.05 -14.00 8.26
C ARG A 376 -19.32 -14.83 7.21
N PHE A 377 -18.02 -14.61 7.12
CA PHE A 377 -17.13 -15.29 6.19
C PHE A 377 -16.03 -16.03 6.94
N LEU A 378 -15.68 -17.19 6.41
CA LEU A 378 -14.58 -18.03 6.86
C LEU A 378 -13.58 -18.18 5.72
N GLY A 379 -12.29 -17.89 6.00
CA GLY A 379 -11.16 -18.14 5.10
C GLY A 379 -10.26 -19.23 5.64
N VAL A 380 -9.85 -20.17 4.80
CA VAL A 380 -8.88 -21.22 5.11
C VAL A 380 -7.77 -21.17 4.08
N PHE A 381 -6.56 -20.86 4.52
CA PHE A 381 -5.41 -20.61 3.64
C PHE A 381 -4.23 -21.46 4.04
N SER A 382 -3.93 -22.49 3.24
CA SER A 382 -2.77 -23.37 3.45
C SER A 382 -1.52 -22.72 2.85
N LEU A 383 -0.78 -21.97 3.68
CA LEU A 383 0.33 -21.12 3.21
C LEU A 383 1.53 -21.91 2.67
N LYS A 384 1.63 -23.21 3.00
CA LYS A 384 2.60 -24.14 2.39
C LYS A 384 1.95 -25.19 1.49
N ALA A 385 0.70 -24.93 1.06
CA ALA A 385 -0.07 -25.79 0.17
C ALA A 385 -0.18 -27.27 0.65
N LYS A 386 -0.21 -27.48 1.97
CA LYS A 386 -0.42 -28.79 2.59
C LYS A 386 -1.90 -29.15 2.61
N SER A 387 -2.20 -30.46 2.47
CA SER A 387 -3.56 -30.97 2.71
C SER A 387 -3.70 -31.36 4.17
N ALA A 388 -4.77 -30.90 4.82
CA ALA A 388 -5.10 -31.25 6.19
C ALA A 388 -6.60 -31.17 6.44
N GLU A 389 -7.06 -31.82 7.50
CA GLU A 389 -8.39 -31.61 8.07
C GLU A 389 -8.29 -30.56 9.16
N VAL A 390 -9.05 -29.47 9.03
CA VAL A 390 -9.02 -28.35 9.98
C VAL A 390 -10.37 -28.15 10.67
N LYS A 391 -10.33 -27.82 11.96
CA LYS A 391 -11.51 -27.46 12.72
C LYS A 391 -11.95 -26.05 12.36
N VAL A 392 -13.24 -25.87 12.09
CA VAL A 392 -13.79 -24.57 11.68
C VAL A 392 -15.05 -24.24 12.48
N ASP A 393 -15.30 -22.95 12.67
CA ASP A 393 -16.52 -22.45 13.28
C ASP A 393 -17.59 -22.22 12.19
N ALA A 394 -18.13 -23.30 11.69
CA ALA A 394 -19.25 -23.33 10.73
C ALA A 394 -20.15 -24.53 11.05
N ARG A 395 -21.43 -24.41 10.72
CA ARG A 395 -22.39 -25.55 10.87
C ARG A 395 -22.05 -26.66 9.87
N ASP A 396 -22.37 -27.89 10.24
CA ASP A 396 -22.28 -29.00 9.30
C ASP A 396 -23.17 -28.75 8.08
N GLY A 397 -22.63 -28.98 6.90
CA GLY A 397 -23.33 -28.71 5.66
C GLY A 397 -22.42 -28.64 4.44
N GLN A 398 -23.01 -28.30 3.31
CA GLN A 398 -22.29 -28.03 2.05
C GLN A 398 -22.27 -26.52 1.80
N TYR A 399 -21.12 -26.01 1.43
CA TYR A 399 -20.84 -24.61 1.15
C TYR A 399 -20.17 -24.47 -0.21
N GLU A 400 -20.43 -23.38 -0.90
CA GLU A 400 -19.70 -23.01 -2.10
C GLU A 400 -18.39 -22.29 -1.71
N ASN A 401 -17.25 -22.75 -2.24
CA ASN A 401 -16.01 -21.96 -2.19
C ASN A 401 -16.16 -20.75 -3.13
N LEU A 402 -16.19 -19.55 -2.56
CA LEU A 402 -16.40 -18.33 -3.32
C LEU A 402 -15.27 -18.03 -4.33
N ILE A 403 -14.13 -18.72 -4.26
CA ILE A 403 -12.99 -18.52 -5.17
C ILE A 403 -13.22 -19.26 -6.50
N ASP A 404 -13.62 -20.53 -6.46
CA ASP A 404 -13.69 -21.41 -7.63
C ASP A 404 -15.06 -22.05 -7.88
N GLY A 405 -16.03 -21.87 -6.95
CA GLY A 405 -17.37 -22.44 -7.02
C GLY A 405 -17.43 -23.92 -6.64
N GLU A 406 -16.30 -24.53 -6.22
CA GLU A 406 -16.30 -25.94 -5.76
C GLU A 406 -17.10 -26.11 -4.46
N THR A 407 -17.75 -27.25 -4.29
CA THR A 407 -18.47 -27.58 -3.07
C THR A 407 -17.50 -28.02 -1.98
N VAL A 408 -17.55 -27.35 -0.83
CA VAL A 408 -16.81 -27.71 0.39
C VAL A 408 -17.79 -28.28 1.42
N THR A 409 -17.47 -29.42 2.01
CA THR A 409 -18.30 -30.04 3.05
C THR A 409 -17.68 -29.81 4.42
N VAL A 410 -18.50 -29.28 5.34
CA VAL A 410 -18.19 -29.24 6.78
C VAL A 410 -18.93 -30.40 7.44
N ARG A 411 -18.20 -31.23 8.19
CA ARG A 411 -18.75 -32.38 8.95
C ARG A 411 -18.08 -32.45 10.33
N ASP A 412 -18.87 -32.58 11.37
CA ASP A 412 -18.42 -32.62 12.78
C ASP A 412 -17.55 -31.39 13.12
N GLY A 413 -17.92 -30.21 12.55
CA GLY A 413 -17.18 -28.95 12.71
C GLY A 413 -15.79 -28.91 12.06
N LYS A 414 -15.56 -29.75 11.05
CA LYS A 414 -14.28 -29.83 10.32
C LYS A 414 -14.49 -29.77 8.82
N LEU A 415 -13.47 -29.29 8.11
CA LEU A 415 -13.38 -29.36 6.65
C LEU A 415 -12.00 -29.85 6.21
N SER A 416 -11.95 -30.48 5.04
CA SER A 416 -10.70 -30.90 4.41
C SER A 416 -10.17 -29.75 3.53
N CYS A 417 -8.98 -29.24 3.87
CA CYS A 417 -8.23 -28.30 3.05
C CYS A 417 -7.28 -29.08 2.14
N GLY A 418 -7.56 -29.10 0.84
CA GLY A 418 -6.75 -29.79 -0.17
C GLY A 418 -5.50 -29.03 -0.63
N GLY A 419 -4.96 -28.09 0.19
CA GLY A 419 -3.84 -27.24 -0.19
C GLY A 419 -4.23 -26.01 -1.04
N LYS A 420 -5.52 -25.86 -1.38
CA LYS A 420 -6.06 -24.71 -2.10
C LYS A 420 -6.67 -23.69 -1.11
N PRO A 421 -6.73 -22.40 -1.46
CA PRO A 421 -7.43 -21.41 -0.64
C PRO A 421 -8.96 -21.64 -0.69
N ILE A 422 -9.61 -21.45 0.44
CA ILE A 422 -11.05 -21.59 0.59
C ILE A 422 -11.61 -20.34 1.25
N ILE A 423 -12.66 -19.76 0.66
CA ILE A 423 -13.47 -18.70 1.26
C ILE A 423 -14.94 -19.12 1.21
N LEU A 424 -15.57 -19.19 2.39
CA LEU A 424 -16.96 -19.57 2.54
C LEU A 424 -17.76 -18.40 3.12
N ARG A 425 -18.99 -18.23 2.66
CA ARG A 425 -20.02 -17.47 3.39
C ARG A 425 -20.77 -18.45 4.28
N VAL A 426 -20.69 -18.26 5.60
CA VAL A 426 -21.25 -19.19 6.61
C VAL A 426 -22.52 -18.67 7.28
N GLU A 427 -22.82 -17.39 7.10
CA GLU A 427 -24.07 -16.72 7.49
C GLU A 427 -24.42 -15.61 6.51
#